data_b303dcbd5c9777395dcb289fca7c2197
#
_entry.id   b303dcbd5c9777395dcb289fca7c2197
#
_cell.length_a   1.000
_cell.length_b   1.000
_cell.length_c   1.000
_cell.angle_alpha   90.00
_cell.angle_beta   90.00
_cell.angle_gamma   90.00
#
_symmetry.space_group_name_H-M   'P 1'
#
loop_
_entity.id
_entity.type
_entity.pdbx_description
1 polymer ?
#
loop_
_entity_poly.entity_id
_entity_poly.type
_entity_poly.pdbx_seq_one_letter_code
_entity_poly.pdbx_strand_id
1 'polypeptide(L)'
;MKLNEDVIDFFNKQNFVIVSTIDKNAAPHSSCKGIVKIDPKGIIYLLDLYKGKTRENIANNNKTSLTAVDEHKFKGYCLKGTASEIAAADIDADVADEW
;
A
#
# COMPACT_ATOMS: atom_id res chain seq x y z
N MET A 1 -7.80 -0.01 12.90
CA MET A 1 -8.95 -0.45 12.09
C MET A 1 -8.72 -1.87 11.62
N LYS A 2 -9.70 -2.73 11.81
CA LYS A 2 -9.61 -4.12 11.37
C LYS A 2 -10.12 -4.25 9.94
N LEU A 3 -9.37 -4.93 9.08
CA LEU A 3 -9.79 -5.17 7.70
C LEU A 3 -10.74 -6.37 7.59
N ASN A 4 -11.75 -6.23 6.73
CA ASN A 4 -12.67 -7.32 6.41
C ASN A 4 -11.94 -8.39 5.60
N GLU A 5 -12.24 -9.68 5.86
CA GLU A 5 -11.62 -10.79 5.13
C GLU A 5 -11.83 -10.71 3.62
N ASP A 6 -13.00 -10.29 3.17
CA ASP A 6 -13.28 -10.16 1.74
C ASP A 6 -12.35 -9.13 1.08
N VAL A 7 -12.06 -8.05 1.78
CA VAL A 7 -11.14 -7.02 1.30
C VAL A 7 -9.70 -7.57 1.25
N ILE A 8 -9.29 -8.27 2.32
CA ILE A 8 -7.95 -8.87 2.37
C ILE A 8 -7.78 -9.87 1.22
N ASP A 9 -8.76 -10.73 1.00
CA ASP A 9 -8.71 -11.72 -0.07
C ASP A 9 -8.66 -11.05 -1.43
N PHE A 10 -9.42 -9.98 -1.61
CA PHE A 10 -9.42 -9.22 -2.87
C PHE A 10 -8.03 -8.65 -3.16
N PHE A 11 -7.42 -7.98 -2.17
CA PHE A 11 -6.08 -7.41 -2.34
C PHE A 11 -5.03 -8.49 -2.61
N ASN A 12 -5.12 -9.63 -1.92
CA ASN A 12 -4.16 -10.73 -2.09
C ASN A 12 -4.23 -11.39 -3.47
N LYS A 13 -5.36 -11.30 -4.15
CA LYS A 13 -5.52 -11.86 -5.50
C LYS A 13 -4.93 -10.98 -6.59
N GLN A 14 -4.64 -9.73 -6.28
CA GLN A 14 -4.06 -8.81 -7.25
C GLN A 14 -2.54 -8.88 -7.18
N ASN A 15 -1.87 -8.67 -8.31
CA ASN A 15 -0.42 -8.68 -8.35
C ASN A 15 0.21 -7.39 -7.85
N PHE A 16 -0.57 -6.33 -7.80
CA PHE A 16 -0.09 -5.01 -7.41
C PHE A 16 -1.23 -4.19 -6.80
N VAL A 17 -0.84 -3.10 -6.18
CA VAL A 17 -1.77 -2.11 -5.65
C VAL A 17 -1.36 -0.75 -6.19
N ILE A 18 -2.35 0.12 -6.42
CA ILE A 18 -2.10 1.51 -6.81
C ILE A 18 -2.04 2.33 -5.52
N VAL A 19 -0.89 2.98 -5.30
CA VAL A 19 -0.67 3.83 -4.15
C VAL A 19 -0.81 5.28 -4.59
N SER A 20 -1.76 6.00 -4.02
CA SER A 20 -1.98 7.41 -4.33
C SER A 20 -1.53 8.26 -3.15
N THR A 21 -0.76 9.29 -3.46
CA THR A 21 -0.19 10.22 -2.49
C THR A 21 -0.37 11.64 -2.99
N ILE A 22 -0.04 12.63 -2.15
CA ILE A 22 -0.16 14.04 -2.47
C ILE A 22 1.21 14.68 -2.35
N ASP A 23 1.63 15.42 -3.38
CA ASP A 23 2.90 16.12 -3.33
C ASP A 23 2.80 17.44 -2.54
N LYS A 24 3.92 18.14 -2.41
CA LYS A 24 4.00 19.39 -1.66
C LYS A 24 3.13 20.51 -2.23
N ASN A 25 2.71 20.40 -3.49
CA ASN A 25 1.82 21.36 -4.15
C ASN A 25 0.37 20.89 -4.16
N ALA A 26 0.04 19.88 -3.36
CA ALA A 26 -1.29 19.27 -3.27
C ALA A 26 -1.73 18.60 -4.59
N ALA A 27 -0.79 18.24 -5.45
CA ALA A 27 -1.10 17.49 -6.66
C ALA A 27 -1.10 15.98 -6.37
N PRO A 28 -2.10 15.25 -6.88
CA PRO A 28 -2.15 13.80 -6.67
C PRO A 28 -1.11 13.08 -7.51
N HIS A 29 -0.60 11.99 -6.97
CA HIS A 29 0.38 11.13 -7.62
C HIS A 29 0.02 9.67 -7.36
N SER A 30 0.11 8.83 -8.36
CA SER A 30 -0.18 7.40 -8.23
C SER A 30 0.96 6.55 -8.77
N SER A 31 1.23 5.45 -8.10
CA SER A 31 2.24 4.48 -8.55
C SER A 31 1.80 3.07 -8.18
N CYS A 32 2.34 2.08 -8.88
CA CYS A 32 2.06 0.67 -8.61
C CYS A 32 3.12 0.10 -7.69
N LYS A 33 2.70 -0.61 -6.65
CA LYS A 33 3.60 -1.25 -5.69
C LYS A 33 3.15 -2.69 -5.45
N GLY A 34 4.10 -3.56 -5.14
CA GLY A 34 3.79 -4.93 -4.74
C GLY A 34 3.37 -5.00 -3.29
N ILE A 35 2.46 -5.92 -2.98
CA ILE A 35 2.04 -6.19 -1.61
C ILE A 35 2.96 -7.28 -1.05
N VAL A 36 3.56 -7.02 0.11
CA VAL A 36 4.37 -8.01 0.83
C VAL A 36 3.50 -8.82 1.77
N LYS A 37 2.71 -8.13 2.59
CA LYS A 37 1.87 -8.76 3.60
C LYS A 37 0.72 -7.84 3.98
N ILE A 38 -0.43 -8.44 4.28
CA ILE A 38 -1.57 -7.73 4.84
C ILE A 38 -1.83 -8.30 6.24
N ASP A 39 -1.72 -7.43 7.25
CA ASP A 39 -2.07 -7.76 8.62
C ASP A 39 -3.55 -7.46 8.82
N PRO A 40 -4.38 -8.42 9.24
CA PRO A 40 -5.82 -8.19 9.46
C PRO A 40 -6.13 -7.06 10.41
N LYS A 41 -5.18 -6.65 11.24
CA LYS A 41 -5.34 -5.51 12.15
C LYS A 41 -5.35 -4.17 11.45
N GLY A 42 -5.12 -4.14 10.15
CA GLY A 42 -5.20 -2.92 9.36
C GLY A 42 -3.88 -2.38 8.86
N ILE A 43 -2.82 -3.19 8.87
CA ILE A 43 -1.50 -2.78 8.38
C ILE A 43 -1.21 -3.53 7.07
N ILE A 44 -0.86 -2.77 6.04
CA ILE A 44 -0.49 -3.33 4.73
C ILE A 44 0.96 -2.95 4.46
N TYR A 45 1.80 -3.97 4.25
CA TYR A 45 3.23 -3.80 3.97
C TYR A 45 3.45 -3.84 2.46
N LEU A 46 4.07 -2.80 1.94
CA LEU A 46 4.35 -2.68 0.52
C LEU A 46 5.86 -2.64 0.28
N LEU A 47 6.27 -3.20 -0.84
CA LEU A 47 7.67 -3.17 -1.27
C LEU A 47 7.89 -1.97 -2.19
N ASP A 48 8.81 -1.08 -1.78
CA ASP A 48 9.19 0.07 -2.59
C ASP A 48 10.63 -0.09 -3.07
N LEU A 49 10.77 -0.61 -4.28
CA LEU A 49 12.09 -0.89 -4.87
C LEU A 49 12.77 0.35 -5.42
N TYR A 50 11.99 1.35 -5.85
CA TYR A 50 12.55 2.46 -6.63
C TYR A 50 12.71 3.76 -5.86
N LYS A 51 12.21 3.85 -4.64
CA LYS A 51 12.38 5.01 -3.74
C LYS A 51 12.15 6.36 -4.44
N GLY A 52 11.09 6.43 -5.23
CA GLY A 52 10.82 7.60 -6.05
C GLY A 52 9.89 8.61 -5.40
N LYS A 53 9.03 9.22 -6.23
CA LYS A 53 8.14 10.31 -5.83
C LYS A 53 7.17 9.93 -4.71
N THR A 54 6.70 8.69 -4.68
CA THR A 54 5.80 8.20 -3.62
C THR A 54 6.44 8.33 -2.24
N ARG A 55 7.70 7.93 -2.12
CA ARG A 55 8.44 8.01 -0.86
C ARG A 55 8.61 9.46 -0.41
N GLU A 56 8.96 10.36 -1.34
CA GLU A 56 9.09 11.78 -1.07
C GLU A 56 7.75 12.38 -0.60
N ASN A 57 6.67 12.02 -1.27
CA ASN A 57 5.34 12.53 -0.95
C ASN A 57 4.89 12.09 0.45
N ILE A 58 5.12 10.83 0.80
CA ILE A 58 4.78 10.30 2.13
C ILE A 58 5.55 11.03 3.24
N ALA A 59 6.79 11.39 3.00
CA ALA A 59 7.59 12.14 3.96
C ALA A 59 7.01 13.54 4.23
N ASN A 60 6.39 14.15 3.22
CA ASN A 60 5.76 15.47 3.36
C ASN A 60 4.31 15.40 3.84
N ASN A 61 3.58 14.39 3.41
CA ASN A 61 2.17 14.20 3.78
C ASN A 61 1.89 12.71 3.79
N ASN A 62 1.66 12.16 4.97
CA ASN A 62 1.52 10.71 5.15
C ASN A 62 0.14 10.16 4.74
N LYS A 63 -0.80 11.00 4.33
CA LYS A 63 -2.10 10.53 3.88
C LYS A 63 -1.99 9.84 2.55
N THR A 64 -2.61 8.68 2.42
CA THR A 64 -2.50 7.83 1.24
C THR A 64 -3.78 7.05 1.00
N SER A 65 -3.94 6.58 -0.22
CA SER A 65 -4.97 5.60 -0.53
C SER A 65 -4.33 4.44 -1.30
N LEU A 66 -4.88 3.24 -1.07
CA LEU A 66 -4.48 2.03 -1.77
C LEU A 66 -5.68 1.52 -2.56
N THR A 67 -5.49 1.32 -3.85
CA THR A 67 -6.56 0.85 -4.73
C THR A 67 -6.15 -0.46 -5.38
N ALA A 68 -7.01 -1.46 -5.23
CA ALA A 68 -6.87 -2.74 -5.93
C ALA A 68 -8.04 -2.90 -6.90
N VAL A 69 -7.76 -3.39 -8.10
CA VAL A 69 -8.76 -3.51 -9.15
C VAL A 69 -8.69 -4.90 -9.76
N ASP A 70 -9.86 -5.51 -9.93
CA ASP A 70 -10.03 -6.71 -10.76
C ASP A 70 -10.63 -6.25 -12.09
N GLU A 71 -9.81 -6.15 -13.11
CA GLU A 71 -10.21 -5.66 -14.43
C GLU A 71 -11.23 -6.56 -15.14
N HIS A 72 -11.22 -7.85 -14.82
CA HIS A 72 -12.13 -8.80 -15.44
C HIS A 72 -13.55 -8.69 -14.91
N LYS A 73 -13.70 -8.28 -13.68
CA LYS A 73 -14.99 -8.11 -13.01
C LYS A 73 -15.41 -6.64 -12.89
N PHE A 74 -14.56 -5.71 -13.32
CA PHE A 74 -14.78 -4.26 -13.14
C PHE A 74 -15.10 -3.90 -11.71
N LYS A 75 -14.38 -4.51 -10.78
CA LYS A 75 -14.58 -4.32 -9.34
C LYS A 75 -13.28 -3.85 -8.70
N GLY A 76 -13.39 -2.98 -7.71
CA GLY A 76 -12.22 -2.51 -6.99
C GLY A 76 -12.55 -2.06 -5.58
N TYR A 77 -11.50 -1.90 -4.79
CA TYR A 77 -11.57 -1.34 -3.45
C TYR A 77 -10.52 -0.27 -3.30
N CYS A 78 -10.89 0.79 -2.59
CA CYS A 78 -9.96 1.86 -2.23
C CYS A 78 -9.93 1.97 -0.71
N LEU A 79 -8.76 1.76 -0.13
CA LEU A 79 -8.53 1.91 1.30
C LEU A 79 -7.79 3.22 1.55
N LYS A 80 -8.23 3.99 2.52
CA LYS A 80 -7.62 5.27 2.87
C LYS A 80 -6.97 5.17 4.24
N GLY A 81 -5.81 5.76 4.38
CA GLY A 81 -5.09 5.71 5.65
C GLY A 81 -3.84 6.56 5.62
N THR A 82 -2.90 6.20 6.48
CA THR A 82 -1.61 6.87 6.56
C THR A 82 -0.50 5.87 6.26
N ALA A 83 0.60 6.37 5.72
CA ALA A 83 1.74 5.55 5.36
C ALA A 83 3.00 6.06 6.04
N SER A 84 3.93 5.15 6.33
CA SER A 84 5.26 5.50 6.79
C SER A 84 6.26 4.52 6.21
N GLU A 85 7.50 4.97 6.08
CA GLU A 85 8.60 4.13 5.66
C GLU A 85 9.15 3.40 6.89
N ILE A 86 9.44 2.10 6.74
CA ILE A 86 10.16 1.35 7.76
C ILE A 86 11.44 0.79 7.17
N ALA A 87 12.50 0.81 7.98
CA ALA A 87 13.76 0.21 7.59
C ALA A 87 13.66 -1.31 7.69
N ALA A 88 14.45 -2.03 6.88
CA ALA A 88 14.45 -3.50 6.90
C ALA A 88 14.72 -4.07 8.29
N ALA A 89 15.53 -3.37 9.09
CA ALA A 89 15.86 -3.78 10.46
C ALA A 89 14.65 -3.70 11.42
N ASP A 90 13.64 -2.92 11.09
CA ASP A 90 12.45 -2.72 11.93
C ASP A 90 11.27 -3.59 11.50
N ILE A 91 11.47 -4.45 10.52
CA ILE A 91 10.43 -5.34 10.01
C ILE A 91 10.42 -6.64 10.82
N ASP A 92 9.22 -7.10 11.18
CA ASP A 92 9.04 -8.39 11.85
C ASP A 92 9.61 -9.52 10.98
N ALA A 93 10.12 -10.57 11.62
CA ALA A 93 10.71 -11.71 10.93
C ALA A 93 9.73 -12.35 9.94
N ASP A 94 8.45 -12.45 10.30
CA ASP A 94 7.41 -13.01 9.43
C ASP A 94 7.25 -12.21 8.13
N VAL A 95 7.34 -10.90 8.21
CA VAL A 95 7.26 -10.02 7.04
C VAL A 95 8.53 -10.16 6.20
N ALA A 96 9.69 -10.19 6.85
CA ALA A 96 10.96 -10.33 6.15
C ALA A 96 11.05 -11.65 5.37
N ASP A 97 10.49 -12.73 5.91
CA ASP A 97 10.50 -14.04 5.27
C ASP A 97 9.61 -14.09 4.01
N GLU A 98 8.69 -13.16 3.86
CA GLU A 98 7.81 -13.08 2.69
C GLU A 98 8.42 -12.28 1.52
N TRP A 99 9.55 -11.66 1.75
CA TRP A 99 10.24 -10.89 0.72
C TRP A 99 11.13 -11.80 -0.11
#